data_1ab1536a5d723e81d528e8c80f6485bc
#
_entry.id   1ab1536a5d723e81d528e8c80f6485bc
#
_cell.length_a   1.000
_cell.length_b   1.000
_cell.length_c   1.000
_cell.angle_alpha   90.00
_cell.angle_beta   90.00
_cell.angle_gamma   90.00
#
_symmetry.space_group_name_H-M   'P 1'
#
loop_
_entity.id
_entity.type
_entity.pdbx_description
1 polymer ?
#
loop_
_entity_poly.entity_id
_entity_poly.type
_entity_poly.pdbx_seq_one_letter_code
_entity_poly.pdbx_strand_id
1 'polypeptide(L)'
;MAQPLYVSNLVVPAANIVGSTAKVKCASGCDAVVFATMKGTIYAYMASQKPTTINDTLLWATYLSDRNACQCGATGPQNGSGNFDMWAVDDPWWGVLSTPVIDRTANSLCAVTWTNDQQYRLYNLSLTTGRIQKGPVVVQGSVGGQTFAPNTSGFIQRQKQRAGLLLSNGLLYVAFGGDNPDALAGWLFVYDAATLAMKTVWSPTPNGRNGGIWMAGDAPAADAAGNIYVQTGDGDLAPASHSFGDSIVKLRFQNGALTVAGFFAPCDQMLLRQCDLDQGSSGPVLFRSVCGWRREGWKALLHAHRHDGGISTWSVSAAGRRLPARRARLHRWPQPDPEMAGFDGPHPWRANRLARS
;
A
#
# COMPACT_ATOMS: atom_id res chain seq x y z
N MET A 1 -2.96 7.92 -2.02
CA MET A 1 -3.12 7.93 -3.49
C MET A 1 -1.98 7.18 -4.11
N ALA A 2 -2.23 6.52 -5.26
CA ALA A 2 -1.18 5.83 -6.02
C ALA A 2 -0.06 6.80 -6.41
N GLN A 3 1.18 6.33 -6.32
CA GLN A 3 2.36 7.10 -6.74
C GLN A 3 2.51 7.03 -8.26
N PRO A 4 2.93 8.11 -8.94
CA PRO A 4 3.30 8.04 -10.34
C PRO A 4 4.57 7.19 -10.52
N LEU A 5 4.59 6.39 -11.58
CA LEU A 5 5.71 5.52 -11.93
C LEU A 5 6.41 6.07 -13.18
N TYR A 6 7.72 6.28 -13.08
CA TYR A 6 8.53 6.69 -14.20
C TYR A 6 9.08 5.48 -14.96
N VAL A 7 9.00 5.54 -16.28
CA VAL A 7 9.48 4.49 -17.19
C VAL A 7 10.37 5.12 -18.24
N SER A 8 11.67 4.85 -18.19
CA SER A 8 12.61 5.33 -19.19
C SER A 8 12.50 4.52 -20.49
N ASN A 9 12.68 5.19 -21.61
CA ASN A 9 12.78 4.59 -22.94
C ASN A 9 11.67 3.55 -23.25
N LEU A 10 10.41 3.93 -23.04
CA LEU A 10 9.25 3.12 -23.37
C LEU A 10 8.93 3.23 -24.86
N VAL A 11 9.00 2.10 -25.59
CA VAL A 11 8.60 2.04 -27.00
C VAL A 11 7.11 1.66 -27.05
N VAL A 12 6.30 2.56 -27.58
CA VAL A 12 4.86 2.36 -27.76
C VAL A 12 4.55 2.28 -29.26
N PRO A 13 3.89 1.23 -29.76
CA PRO A 13 3.52 1.17 -31.17
C PRO A 13 2.67 2.39 -31.57
N ALA A 14 3.03 3.05 -32.66
CA ALA A 14 2.39 4.30 -33.08
C ALA A 14 0.87 4.22 -33.22
N ALA A 15 0.34 3.04 -33.58
CA ALA A 15 -1.10 2.79 -33.66
C ALA A 15 -1.81 2.84 -32.28
N ASN A 16 -1.07 2.69 -31.20
CA ASN A 16 -1.61 2.69 -29.83
C ASN A 16 -1.45 4.05 -29.15
N ILE A 17 -0.72 4.98 -29.75
CA ILE A 17 -0.51 6.30 -29.17
C ILE A 17 -1.68 7.21 -29.51
N VAL A 18 -2.28 7.81 -28.48
CA VAL A 18 -3.43 8.70 -28.60
C VAL A 18 -3.00 10.13 -28.95
N GLY A 19 -2.03 10.68 -28.22
CA GLY A 19 -1.60 12.07 -28.37
C GLY A 19 -0.76 12.33 -29.62
N SER A 20 -1.02 13.41 -30.29
CA SER A 20 -0.32 13.77 -31.55
C SER A 20 1.19 13.98 -31.37
N THR A 21 1.59 14.73 -30.34
CA THR A 21 3.01 14.97 -30.03
C THR A 21 3.70 13.68 -29.59
N ALA A 22 3.04 12.86 -28.75
CA ALA A 22 3.56 11.58 -28.32
C ALA A 22 3.74 10.63 -29.50
N LYS A 23 2.82 10.62 -30.46
CA LYS A 23 2.87 9.77 -31.66
C LYS A 23 4.13 9.99 -32.48
N VAL A 24 4.57 11.23 -32.59
CA VAL A 24 5.79 11.59 -33.33
C VAL A 24 7.04 11.22 -32.51
N LYS A 25 7.03 11.46 -31.21
CA LYS A 25 8.23 11.35 -30.36
C LYS A 25 8.46 9.97 -29.76
N CYS A 26 7.40 9.18 -29.51
CA CYS A 26 7.49 7.95 -28.74
C CYS A 26 7.53 6.67 -29.59
N ALA A 27 7.37 6.75 -30.91
CA ALA A 27 7.41 5.56 -31.79
C ALA A 27 8.77 4.84 -31.74
N SER A 28 9.86 5.57 -31.52
CA SER A 28 11.22 5.04 -31.35
C SER A 28 11.65 4.90 -29.88
N GLY A 29 10.78 5.23 -28.94
CA GLY A 29 11.02 5.22 -27.50
C GLY A 29 11.01 6.61 -26.88
N CYS A 30 10.36 6.74 -25.74
CA CYS A 30 10.34 7.96 -24.93
C CYS A 30 10.25 7.62 -23.46
N ASP A 31 10.58 8.59 -22.62
CA ASP A 31 10.30 8.48 -21.20
C ASP A 31 8.82 8.67 -20.95
N ALA A 32 8.27 7.88 -20.05
CA ALA A 32 6.85 7.89 -19.75
C ALA A 32 6.59 7.99 -18.23
N VAL A 33 5.45 8.57 -17.89
CA VAL A 33 4.90 8.54 -16.54
C VAL A 33 3.58 7.78 -16.57
N VAL A 34 3.48 6.77 -15.73
CA VAL A 34 2.28 5.96 -15.57
C VAL A 34 1.68 6.27 -14.21
N PHE A 35 0.39 6.53 -14.14
CA PHE A 35 -0.30 6.71 -12.87
C PHE A 35 -1.72 6.17 -12.92
N ALA A 36 -2.19 5.75 -11.77
CA ALA A 36 -3.54 5.25 -11.57
C ALA A 36 -4.38 6.24 -10.77
N THR A 37 -5.67 6.23 -11.01
CA THR A 37 -6.61 7.16 -10.38
C THR A 37 -7.67 6.44 -9.57
N MET A 38 -8.25 7.16 -8.62
CA MET A 38 -9.40 6.69 -7.86
C MET A 38 -10.62 6.44 -8.74
N LYS A 39 -10.65 6.96 -9.96
CA LYS A 39 -11.70 6.65 -10.97
C LYS A 39 -11.48 5.31 -11.69
N GLY A 40 -10.54 4.49 -11.23
CA GLY A 40 -10.25 3.18 -11.83
C GLY A 40 -9.58 3.24 -13.20
N THR A 41 -8.98 4.38 -13.56
CA THR A 41 -8.29 4.55 -14.83
C THR A 41 -6.79 4.60 -14.61
N ILE A 42 -6.05 3.89 -15.45
CA ILE A 42 -4.60 3.99 -15.54
C ILE A 42 -4.26 4.75 -16.81
N TYR A 43 -3.37 5.73 -16.67
CA TYR A 43 -2.86 6.56 -17.74
C TYR A 43 -1.37 6.36 -17.91
N ALA A 44 -0.90 6.38 -19.16
CA ALA A 44 0.49 6.57 -19.48
C ALA A 44 0.65 7.83 -20.34
N TYR A 45 1.52 8.71 -19.92
CA TYR A 45 1.86 9.93 -20.66
C TYR A 45 3.33 9.94 -20.99
N MET A 46 3.67 10.52 -22.12
CA MET A 46 5.06 10.90 -22.42
C MET A 46 5.53 11.90 -21.37
N ALA A 47 6.64 11.61 -20.71
CA ALA A 47 7.30 12.57 -19.84
C ALA A 47 7.91 13.70 -20.70
N SER A 48 7.40 14.92 -20.54
CA SER A 48 7.85 16.09 -21.27
C SER A 48 7.98 17.28 -20.34
N GLN A 49 9.05 18.04 -20.51
CA GLN A 49 9.26 19.25 -19.73
C GLN A 49 8.33 20.41 -20.13
N LYS A 50 7.78 20.39 -21.35
CA LYS A 50 6.87 21.43 -21.87
C LYS A 50 5.83 20.80 -22.79
N PRO A 51 4.77 20.18 -22.24
CA PRO A 51 3.63 19.75 -23.08
C PRO A 51 2.85 20.98 -23.55
N THR A 52 2.48 21.00 -24.81
CA THR A 52 1.60 22.04 -25.37
C THR A 52 0.18 21.88 -24.82
N THR A 53 -0.30 20.64 -24.76
CA THR A 53 -1.50 20.26 -24.03
C THR A 53 -1.28 18.89 -23.42
N ILE A 54 -1.99 18.58 -22.33
CA ILE A 54 -1.86 17.29 -21.65
C ILE A 54 -2.29 16.12 -22.56
N ASN A 55 -3.31 16.32 -23.38
CA ASN A 55 -3.83 15.30 -24.27
C ASN A 55 -2.83 14.93 -25.39
N ASP A 56 -2.00 15.88 -25.81
CA ASP A 56 -1.00 15.63 -26.87
C ASP A 56 0.12 14.71 -26.44
N THR A 57 0.29 14.49 -25.15
CA THR A 57 1.30 13.63 -24.56
C THR A 57 0.75 12.28 -24.10
N LEU A 58 -0.54 12.04 -24.23
CA LEU A 58 -1.17 10.78 -23.84
C LEU A 58 -0.71 9.63 -24.73
N LEU A 59 -0.11 8.62 -24.12
CA LEU A 59 0.25 7.39 -24.78
C LEU A 59 -0.97 6.47 -24.88
N TRP A 60 -1.50 6.11 -23.72
CA TRP A 60 -2.73 5.30 -23.62
C TRP A 60 -3.44 5.56 -22.29
N ALA A 61 -4.73 5.19 -22.26
CA ALA A 61 -5.54 5.17 -21.05
C ALA A 61 -6.37 3.89 -21.01
N THR A 62 -6.48 3.27 -19.84
CA THR A 62 -7.24 2.03 -19.64
C THR A 62 -8.15 2.15 -18.44
N TYR A 63 -9.42 1.88 -18.64
CA TYR A 63 -10.41 1.74 -17.57
C TYR A 63 -10.41 0.31 -17.07
N LEU A 64 -10.23 0.12 -15.76
CA LEU A 64 -10.20 -1.19 -15.11
C LEU A 64 -11.58 -1.63 -14.60
N SER A 65 -12.55 -0.73 -14.62
CA SER A 65 -13.93 -1.00 -14.23
C SER A 65 -14.87 -0.40 -15.26
N ASP A 66 -16.13 -0.82 -15.27
CA ASP A 66 -17.13 -0.19 -16.09
C ASP A 66 -17.18 1.32 -15.81
N ARG A 67 -17.36 2.13 -16.84
CA ARG A 67 -17.42 3.60 -16.70
C ARG A 67 -18.47 4.07 -15.70
N ASN A 68 -19.51 3.28 -15.49
CA ASN A 68 -20.55 3.50 -14.49
C ASN A 68 -20.16 2.96 -13.11
N ALA A 69 -19.08 2.22 -13.02
CA ALA A 69 -18.70 1.43 -11.88
C ALA A 69 -17.81 2.17 -10.88
N CYS A 70 -17.29 3.30 -11.24
CA CYS A 70 -16.42 4.05 -10.35
C CYS A 70 -17.14 5.06 -9.46
N GLN A 71 -18.47 5.14 -9.53
CA GLN A 71 -19.24 5.96 -8.61
C GLN A 71 -19.50 5.20 -7.32
N CYS A 72 -18.52 5.10 -6.47
CA CYS A 72 -18.77 4.73 -5.07
C CYS A 72 -19.73 5.73 -4.41
N GLY A 73 -20.01 6.85 -5.08
CA GLY A 73 -20.81 7.93 -4.59
C GLY A 73 -22.30 7.72 -4.60
N ALA A 74 -22.84 6.91 -5.49
CA ALA A 74 -24.29 6.70 -5.51
C ALA A 74 -24.78 5.67 -4.48
N THR A 75 -23.91 4.77 -4.08
CA THR A 75 -24.23 3.67 -3.15
C THR A 75 -23.12 3.43 -2.14
N GLY A 76 -22.09 4.25 -2.19
CA GLY A 76 -20.96 4.16 -1.30
C GLY A 76 -21.33 4.60 0.12
N PRO A 77 -20.33 4.77 0.96
CA PRO A 77 -20.50 5.07 2.38
C PRO A 77 -21.26 6.35 2.71
N GLN A 78 -21.86 6.98 1.75
CA GLN A 78 -22.62 8.22 1.90
C GLN A 78 -23.88 8.11 2.77
N ASN A 79 -24.21 6.94 3.24
CA ASN A 79 -25.52 6.72 3.86
C ASN A 79 -25.58 7.07 5.33
N GLY A 80 -24.81 8.03 5.76
CA GLY A 80 -25.00 8.63 7.07
C GLY A 80 -24.86 7.70 8.26
N SER A 81 -24.28 6.51 8.08
CA SER A 81 -24.08 5.57 9.18
C SER A 81 -22.98 5.99 10.16
N GLY A 82 -22.46 7.20 10.00
CA GLY A 82 -21.48 7.76 10.92
C GLY A 82 -20.07 7.15 10.85
N ASN A 83 -19.89 6.06 10.15
CA ASN A 83 -18.58 5.40 9.95
C ASN A 83 -17.98 5.75 8.61
N PHE A 84 -18.08 6.99 8.27
CA PHE A 84 -17.58 7.54 7.06
C PHE A 84 -16.07 7.71 7.15
N ASP A 85 -15.36 7.24 6.16
CA ASP A 85 -13.99 7.70 5.98
C ASP A 85 -14.04 9.18 5.61
N MET A 86 -13.89 10.04 6.60
CA MET A 86 -14.01 11.51 6.45
C MET A 86 -13.10 12.05 5.35
N TRP A 87 -12.08 11.31 4.97
CA TRP A 87 -11.12 11.66 3.95
C TRP A 87 -11.63 11.45 2.52
N ALA A 88 -12.76 10.80 2.35
CA ALA A 88 -13.38 10.54 1.05
C ALA A 88 -14.63 11.37 0.79
N VAL A 89 -14.93 12.34 1.65
CA VAL A 89 -16.17 13.13 1.59
C VAL A 89 -16.33 13.87 0.27
N ASP A 90 -15.24 14.35 -0.27
CA ASP A 90 -15.24 15.18 -1.48
C ASP A 90 -14.96 14.39 -2.76
N ASP A 91 -14.54 13.12 -2.65
CA ASP A 91 -14.29 12.27 -3.81
C ASP A 91 -14.92 10.88 -3.62
N PRO A 92 -16.08 10.64 -4.25
CA PRO A 92 -16.82 9.39 -4.11
C PRO A 92 -16.14 8.20 -4.82
N TRP A 93 -14.97 8.39 -5.38
CA TRP A 93 -14.31 7.40 -6.22
C TRP A 93 -13.28 6.57 -5.44
N TRP A 94 -13.37 5.26 -5.55
CA TRP A 94 -12.49 4.32 -4.84
C TRP A 94 -11.77 3.32 -5.75
N GLY A 95 -11.59 3.61 -7.00
CA GLY A 95 -10.97 2.71 -7.97
C GLY A 95 -9.59 2.20 -7.54
N VAL A 96 -8.51 2.79 -8.04
CA VAL A 96 -7.14 2.37 -7.70
C VAL A 96 -6.57 3.31 -6.65
N LEU A 97 -6.38 2.81 -5.43
CA LEU A 97 -5.80 3.57 -4.32
C LEU A 97 -4.29 3.33 -4.16
N SER A 98 -3.84 2.12 -4.48
CA SER A 98 -2.45 1.70 -4.33
C SER A 98 -1.60 2.01 -5.55
N THR A 99 -0.31 2.11 -5.33
CA THR A 99 0.66 2.21 -6.42
C THR A 99 0.74 0.89 -7.19
N PRO A 100 0.49 0.89 -8.51
CA PRO A 100 0.72 -0.29 -9.35
C PRO A 100 2.18 -0.71 -9.36
N VAL A 101 2.47 -1.90 -9.89
CA VAL A 101 3.84 -2.34 -10.09
C VAL A 101 4.12 -2.66 -11.55
N ILE A 102 5.30 -2.32 -12.02
CA ILE A 102 5.75 -2.53 -13.40
C ILE A 102 6.79 -3.64 -13.44
N ASP A 103 6.58 -4.60 -14.34
CA ASP A 103 7.59 -5.56 -14.79
C ASP A 103 8.08 -5.16 -16.17
N ARG A 104 9.28 -4.59 -16.22
CA ARG A 104 9.92 -4.18 -17.48
C ARG A 104 10.29 -5.36 -18.35
N THR A 105 10.64 -6.49 -17.74
CA THR A 105 11.06 -7.71 -18.46
C THR A 105 9.87 -8.38 -19.14
N ALA A 106 8.74 -8.47 -18.44
CA ALA A 106 7.50 -9.01 -18.97
C ALA A 106 6.69 -7.98 -19.77
N ASN A 107 7.12 -6.71 -19.85
CA ASN A 107 6.38 -5.62 -20.46
C ASN A 107 4.95 -5.51 -19.90
N SER A 108 4.83 -5.59 -18.60
CA SER A 108 3.54 -5.61 -17.93
C SER A 108 3.44 -4.64 -16.76
N LEU A 109 2.21 -4.32 -16.41
CA LEU A 109 1.84 -3.52 -15.25
C LEU A 109 0.69 -4.25 -14.53
N CYS A 110 0.87 -4.48 -13.22
CA CYS A 110 -0.18 -5.03 -12.38
C CYS A 110 -0.81 -3.94 -11.51
N ALA A 111 -2.14 -3.97 -11.40
CA ALA A 111 -2.91 -3.04 -10.58
C ALA A 111 -4.12 -3.72 -9.95
N VAL A 112 -4.53 -3.21 -8.79
CA VAL A 112 -5.77 -3.61 -8.09
C VAL A 112 -6.73 -2.44 -8.08
N THR A 113 -7.98 -2.68 -8.41
CA THR A 113 -9.05 -1.69 -8.34
C THR A 113 -10.24 -2.21 -7.56
N TRP A 114 -10.92 -1.31 -6.89
CA TRP A 114 -12.26 -1.55 -6.37
C TRP A 114 -13.28 -1.40 -7.48
N THR A 115 -14.30 -2.25 -7.51
CA THR A 115 -15.34 -2.27 -8.54
C THR A 115 -16.74 -2.17 -7.93
N ASN A 116 -17.74 -1.81 -8.72
CA ASN A 116 -19.12 -1.56 -8.27
C ASN A 116 -19.82 -2.78 -7.68
N ASP A 117 -19.42 -3.95 -8.10
CA ASP A 117 -19.87 -5.21 -7.51
C ASP A 117 -19.23 -5.49 -6.14
N GLN A 118 -18.57 -4.45 -5.57
CA GLN A 118 -17.98 -4.45 -4.26
C GLN A 118 -16.90 -5.52 -4.08
N GLN A 119 -16.07 -5.67 -5.12
CA GLN A 119 -14.95 -6.58 -5.14
C GLN A 119 -13.65 -5.83 -5.42
N TYR A 120 -12.54 -6.34 -4.90
CA TYR A 120 -11.23 -6.01 -5.40
C TYR A 120 -10.86 -6.91 -6.56
N ARG A 121 -10.40 -6.31 -7.65
CA ARG A 121 -10.02 -7.01 -8.87
C ARG A 121 -8.60 -6.69 -9.25
N LEU A 122 -7.83 -7.74 -9.49
CA LEU A 122 -6.44 -7.69 -9.92
C LEU A 122 -6.37 -7.83 -11.45
N TYR A 123 -5.57 -6.98 -12.07
CA TYR A 123 -5.34 -6.95 -13.51
C TYR A 123 -3.84 -6.96 -13.82
N ASN A 124 -3.50 -7.54 -14.98
CA ASN A 124 -2.21 -7.39 -15.62
C ASN A 124 -2.44 -6.75 -17.00
N LEU A 125 -1.78 -5.62 -17.26
CA LEU A 125 -1.88 -4.85 -18.48
C LEU A 125 -0.54 -4.86 -19.22
N SER A 126 -0.59 -4.72 -20.53
CA SER A 126 0.60 -4.39 -21.32
C SER A 126 1.08 -2.99 -20.98
N LEU A 127 2.34 -2.86 -20.62
CA LEU A 127 2.96 -1.58 -20.32
C LEU A 127 3.01 -0.66 -21.54
N THR A 128 3.17 -1.24 -22.74
CA THR A 128 3.29 -0.46 -23.98
C THR A 128 1.96 -0.10 -24.61
N THR A 129 0.89 -0.85 -24.38
CA THR A 129 -0.39 -0.60 -25.05
C THR A 129 -1.54 -0.29 -24.09
N GLY A 130 -1.35 -0.48 -22.80
CA GLY A 130 -2.40 -0.38 -21.80
C GLY A 130 -3.44 -1.51 -21.88
N ARG A 131 -3.40 -2.41 -22.85
CA ARG A 131 -4.39 -3.46 -22.99
C ARG A 131 -4.31 -4.46 -21.85
N ILE A 132 -5.46 -4.88 -21.33
CA ILE A 132 -5.56 -5.93 -20.33
C ILE A 132 -5.08 -7.24 -20.96
N GLN A 133 -4.05 -7.83 -20.38
CA GLN A 133 -3.47 -9.10 -20.80
C GLN A 133 -4.04 -10.27 -19.98
N LYS A 134 -4.27 -10.05 -18.69
CA LYS A 134 -4.81 -11.03 -17.75
C LYS A 134 -5.77 -10.34 -16.76
N GLY A 135 -6.72 -11.12 -16.28
CA GLY A 135 -7.73 -10.64 -15.34
C GLY A 135 -9.04 -10.21 -16.02
N PRO A 136 -10.00 -9.70 -15.26
CA PRO A 136 -9.92 -9.50 -13.81
C PRO A 136 -9.88 -10.80 -13.01
N VAL A 137 -9.09 -10.80 -11.94
CA VAL A 137 -9.12 -11.85 -10.92
C VAL A 137 -9.65 -11.23 -9.63
N VAL A 138 -10.70 -11.81 -9.06
CA VAL A 138 -11.26 -11.37 -7.78
C VAL A 138 -10.28 -11.71 -6.67
N VAL A 139 -9.95 -10.72 -5.82
CA VAL A 139 -9.13 -10.95 -4.64
C VAL A 139 -10.00 -11.53 -3.54
N GLN A 140 -9.72 -12.75 -3.14
CA GLN A 140 -10.46 -13.47 -2.10
C GLN A 140 -9.59 -14.55 -1.45
N GLY A 141 -9.89 -14.91 -0.21
CA GLY A 141 -9.14 -15.94 0.50
C GLY A 141 -9.56 -16.07 1.95
N SER A 142 -9.04 -17.10 2.62
CA SER A 142 -9.30 -17.36 4.04
C SER A 142 -8.04 -17.85 4.72
N VAL A 143 -7.84 -17.48 5.98
CA VAL A 143 -6.74 -17.94 6.83
C VAL A 143 -7.16 -17.85 8.31
N GLY A 144 -6.78 -18.84 9.13
CA GLY A 144 -7.06 -18.82 10.57
C GLY A 144 -8.55 -18.75 10.94
N GLY A 145 -9.43 -19.29 10.11
CA GLY A 145 -10.88 -19.18 10.34
C GLY A 145 -11.51 -17.84 9.92
N GLN A 146 -10.71 -16.87 9.49
CA GLN A 146 -11.18 -15.61 8.94
C GLN A 146 -11.27 -15.69 7.42
N THR A 147 -12.28 -15.04 6.85
CA THR A 147 -12.44 -14.87 5.40
C THR A 147 -12.29 -13.40 5.04
N PHE A 148 -11.54 -13.14 3.97
CA PHE A 148 -11.39 -11.79 3.45
C PHE A 148 -12.76 -11.25 3.02
N ALA A 149 -13.21 -10.19 3.67
CA ALA A 149 -14.48 -9.54 3.45
C ALA A 149 -14.24 -8.09 3.03
N PRO A 150 -14.14 -7.81 1.72
CA PRO A 150 -13.88 -6.45 1.24
C PRO A 150 -15.04 -5.51 1.54
N ASN A 151 -16.25 -6.05 1.66
CA ASN A 151 -17.43 -5.34 2.13
C ASN A 151 -18.22 -6.18 3.13
N THR A 152 -19.07 -5.54 3.91
CA THR A 152 -20.11 -6.21 4.68
C THR A 152 -21.41 -5.44 4.55
N SER A 153 -22.50 -6.16 4.28
CA SER A 153 -23.86 -5.62 4.27
C SER A 153 -24.08 -4.34 3.44
N GLY A 154 -23.40 -4.23 2.32
CA GLY A 154 -23.81 -3.30 1.26
C GLY A 154 -23.26 -1.88 1.33
N PHE A 155 -22.40 -1.51 2.28
CA PHE A 155 -22.14 -0.09 2.41
C PHE A 155 -20.69 0.36 2.45
N ILE A 156 -19.76 -0.42 2.95
CA ILE A 156 -18.44 0.14 3.23
C ILE A 156 -17.36 -0.84 2.82
N GLN A 157 -16.42 -0.33 2.07
CA GLN A 157 -15.15 -0.95 1.83
C GLN A 157 -14.39 -1.05 3.15
N ARG A 158 -14.51 -2.18 3.82
CA ARG A 158 -13.89 -2.41 5.12
C ARG A 158 -12.43 -2.81 5.04
N GLN A 159 -12.06 -3.47 3.95
CA GLN A 159 -10.67 -3.77 3.65
C GLN A 159 -10.17 -2.77 2.62
N LYS A 160 -9.05 -2.11 2.89
CA LYS A 160 -8.52 -1.06 2.03
C LYS A 160 -7.19 -1.46 1.42
N GLN A 161 -7.13 -1.44 0.10
CA GLN A 161 -5.93 -1.73 -0.66
C GLN A 161 -5.14 -0.43 -0.86
N ARG A 162 -4.41 0.01 0.16
CA ARG A 162 -3.63 1.26 0.13
C ARG A 162 -2.14 1.04 -0.08
N ALA A 163 -1.61 -0.06 0.43
CA ALA A 163 -0.23 -0.46 0.22
C ALA A 163 0.05 -0.68 -1.27
N GLY A 164 1.13 -0.11 -1.78
CA GLY A 164 1.60 -0.37 -3.14
C GLY A 164 1.84 -1.86 -3.38
N LEU A 165 1.78 -2.28 -4.63
CA LEU A 165 2.06 -3.65 -5.01
C LEU A 165 3.58 -3.90 -5.00
N LEU A 166 3.99 -5.10 -4.58
CA LEU A 166 5.38 -5.55 -4.71
C LEU A 166 5.46 -6.69 -5.73
N LEU A 167 6.41 -6.58 -6.65
CA LEU A 167 6.83 -7.66 -7.53
C LEU A 167 8.21 -8.15 -7.10
N SER A 168 8.32 -9.41 -6.74
CA SER A 168 9.59 -10.03 -6.37
C SER A 168 9.63 -11.50 -6.78
N ASN A 169 10.69 -11.89 -7.49
CA ASN A 169 10.91 -13.26 -7.96
C ASN A 169 9.71 -13.87 -8.72
N GLY A 170 9.05 -13.09 -9.59
CA GLY A 170 7.89 -13.53 -10.36
C GLY A 170 6.60 -13.64 -9.54
N LEU A 171 6.63 -13.25 -8.28
CA LEU A 171 5.47 -13.22 -7.40
C LEU A 171 5.01 -11.77 -7.15
N LEU A 172 3.69 -11.59 -7.17
CA LEU A 172 3.02 -10.34 -6.92
C LEU A 172 2.39 -10.37 -5.52
N TYR A 173 2.70 -9.39 -4.70
CA TYR A 173 2.21 -9.25 -3.34
C TYR A 173 1.20 -8.10 -3.27
N VAL A 174 0.02 -8.38 -2.72
CA VAL A 174 -1.10 -7.44 -2.60
C VAL A 174 -1.53 -7.39 -1.14
N ALA A 175 -1.32 -6.24 -0.50
CA ALA A 175 -1.59 -6.08 0.92
C ALA A 175 -2.84 -5.22 1.17
N PHE A 176 -3.51 -5.48 2.30
CA PHE A 176 -4.71 -4.78 2.72
C PHE A 176 -4.65 -4.36 4.18
N GLY A 177 -5.11 -3.16 4.45
CA GLY A 177 -5.51 -2.72 5.78
C GLY A 177 -6.96 -3.09 6.05
N GLY A 178 -7.32 -3.23 7.32
CA GLY A 178 -8.69 -3.41 7.76
C GLY A 178 -9.13 -2.25 8.64
N ASP A 179 -10.40 -1.87 8.56
CA ASP A 179 -10.97 -0.76 9.34
C ASP A 179 -11.12 -1.12 10.81
N ASN A 180 -10.76 -0.18 11.69
CA ASN A 180 -10.63 -0.42 13.12
C ASN A 180 -11.95 -0.75 13.86
N PRO A 181 -13.11 -0.12 13.59
CA PRO A 181 -14.32 -0.41 14.38
C PRO A 181 -14.73 -1.89 14.36
N ASP A 182 -14.36 -2.59 13.29
CA ASP A 182 -14.76 -3.99 13.06
C ASP A 182 -13.68 -4.99 13.43
N ALA A 183 -12.55 -4.52 13.94
CA ALA A 183 -11.40 -5.35 14.31
C ALA A 183 -10.90 -6.26 13.16
N LEU A 184 -11.00 -5.80 11.93
CA LEU A 184 -10.64 -6.57 10.75
C LEU A 184 -9.13 -6.75 10.63
N ALA A 185 -8.72 -7.99 10.39
CA ALA A 185 -7.32 -8.33 10.18
C ALA A 185 -6.76 -7.69 8.90
N GLY A 186 -5.45 -7.46 8.89
CA GLY A 186 -4.70 -7.21 7.67
C GLY A 186 -4.54 -8.47 6.83
N TRP A 187 -4.24 -8.29 5.53
CA TRP A 187 -4.08 -9.39 4.59
C TRP A 187 -2.90 -9.16 3.65
N LEU A 188 -2.22 -10.24 3.29
CA LEU A 188 -1.21 -10.26 2.24
C LEU A 188 -1.48 -11.43 1.30
N PHE A 189 -1.94 -11.14 0.10
CA PHE A 189 -2.14 -12.12 -0.96
C PHE A 189 -0.91 -12.24 -1.84
N VAL A 190 -0.61 -13.44 -2.29
CA VAL A 190 0.50 -13.72 -3.20
C VAL A 190 -0.05 -14.37 -4.46
N TYR A 191 0.28 -13.78 -5.60
CA TYR A 191 -0.10 -14.26 -6.91
C TYR A 191 1.15 -14.54 -7.75
N ASP A 192 1.01 -15.43 -8.69
CA ASP A 192 1.94 -15.54 -9.81
C ASP A 192 1.76 -14.32 -10.72
N ALA A 193 2.81 -13.56 -10.97
CA ALA A 193 2.69 -12.30 -11.70
C ALA A 193 2.32 -12.49 -13.19
N ALA A 194 2.70 -13.61 -13.79
CA ALA A 194 2.45 -13.89 -15.20
C ALA A 194 1.02 -14.41 -15.46
N THR A 195 0.51 -15.22 -14.53
CA THR A 195 -0.79 -15.90 -14.71
C THR A 195 -1.92 -15.31 -13.88
N LEU A 196 -1.59 -14.53 -12.85
CA LEU A 196 -2.47 -14.05 -11.80
C LEU A 196 -3.14 -15.18 -10.98
N ALA A 197 -2.58 -16.39 -11.02
CA ALA A 197 -3.03 -17.48 -10.17
C ALA A 197 -2.61 -17.21 -8.72
N MET A 198 -3.54 -17.29 -7.78
CA MET A 198 -3.25 -17.14 -6.36
C MET A 198 -2.37 -18.29 -5.87
N LYS A 199 -1.28 -17.99 -5.18
CA LYS A 199 -0.35 -18.95 -4.59
C LYS A 199 -0.64 -19.19 -3.11
N THR A 200 -0.89 -18.13 -2.36
CA THR A 200 -1.18 -18.20 -0.93
C THR A 200 -1.76 -16.89 -0.42
N VAL A 201 -2.25 -16.93 0.81
CA VAL A 201 -2.68 -15.76 1.57
C VAL A 201 -2.15 -15.86 2.99
N TRP A 202 -1.80 -14.73 3.58
CA TRP A 202 -1.33 -14.60 4.95
C TRP A 202 -2.02 -13.43 5.64
N SER A 203 -2.23 -13.55 6.96
CA SER A 203 -2.72 -12.47 7.80
C SER A 203 -1.77 -12.27 8.99
N PRO A 204 -1.48 -11.03 9.38
CA PRO A 204 -0.69 -10.77 10.59
C PRO A 204 -1.39 -11.16 11.89
N THR A 205 -2.72 -11.28 11.87
CA THR A 205 -3.52 -11.61 13.07
C THR A 205 -4.60 -12.65 12.73
N PRO A 206 -4.22 -13.87 12.27
CA PRO A 206 -5.16 -14.86 11.76
C PRO A 206 -6.17 -15.36 12.79
N ASN A 207 -5.82 -15.25 14.08
CA ASN A 207 -6.66 -15.64 15.22
C ASN A 207 -6.90 -14.46 16.19
N GLY A 208 -6.53 -13.25 15.78
CA GLY A 208 -6.59 -12.03 16.58
C GLY A 208 -7.40 -10.94 15.88
N ARG A 209 -7.15 -9.70 16.28
CA ARG A 209 -7.87 -8.52 15.81
C ARG A 209 -6.90 -7.51 15.19
N ASN A 210 -7.37 -6.76 14.21
CA ASN A 210 -6.66 -5.67 13.56
C ASN A 210 -5.33 -6.11 12.91
N GLY A 211 -4.28 -5.31 12.99
CA GLY A 211 -3.01 -5.61 12.33
C GLY A 211 -3.03 -5.28 10.84
N GLY A 212 -3.76 -4.23 10.45
CA GLY A 212 -3.88 -3.81 9.06
C GLY A 212 -2.52 -3.54 8.41
N ILE A 213 -2.34 -3.93 7.15
CA ILE A 213 -1.16 -3.59 6.37
C ILE A 213 -1.50 -2.37 5.51
N TRP A 214 -1.30 -1.18 6.09
CA TRP A 214 -1.72 0.07 5.47
C TRP A 214 -0.69 0.63 4.49
N MET A 215 0.53 0.84 4.95
CA MET A 215 1.72 1.24 4.18
C MET A 215 1.40 2.23 3.04
N ALA A 216 0.62 3.27 3.35
CA ALA A 216 0.05 4.18 2.36
C ALA A 216 1.14 4.88 1.53
N GLY A 217 1.15 4.64 0.22
CA GLY A 217 2.15 5.16 -0.71
C GLY A 217 3.39 4.28 -0.85
N ASP A 218 3.68 3.41 0.13
CA ASP A 218 4.77 2.45 0.10
C ASP A 218 4.26 1.03 -0.22
N ALA A 219 5.18 0.12 -0.48
CA ALA A 219 4.91 -1.29 -0.74
C ALA A 219 5.64 -2.18 0.27
N PRO A 220 5.28 -3.46 0.42
CA PRO A 220 6.16 -4.43 1.04
C PRO A 220 7.56 -4.37 0.41
N ALA A 221 8.60 -4.56 1.21
CA ALA A 221 9.97 -4.58 0.70
C ALA A 221 10.46 -6.03 0.54
N ALA A 222 11.38 -6.27 -0.39
CA ALA A 222 12.01 -7.57 -0.60
C ALA A 222 13.53 -7.47 -0.52
N ASP A 223 14.17 -8.42 0.14
CA ASP A 223 15.62 -8.56 0.11
C ASP A 223 16.09 -9.48 -1.03
N ALA A 224 17.39 -9.48 -1.30
CA ALA A 224 17.98 -10.31 -2.36
C ALA A 224 17.82 -11.83 -2.12
N ALA A 225 17.52 -12.26 -0.91
CA ALA A 225 17.22 -13.65 -0.59
C ALA A 225 15.74 -14.01 -0.76
N GLY A 226 14.91 -13.06 -1.23
CA GLY A 226 13.48 -13.24 -1.46
C GLY A 226 12.63 -13.20 -0.20
N ASN A 227 13.16 -12.69 0.92
CA ASN A 227 12.33 -12.43 2.08
C ASN A 227 11.54 -11.14 1.86
N ILE A 228 10.30 -11.15 2.34
CA ILE A 228 9.36 -10.04 2.23
C ILE A 228 9.21 -9.40 3.60
N TYR A 229 9.18 -8.09 3.63
CA TYR A 229 9.00 -7.32 4.84
C TYR A 229 7.73 -6.49 4.72
N VAL A 230 6.85 -6.64 5.71
CA VAL A 230 5.62 -5.86 5.83
C VAL A 230 5.61 -5.14 7.17
N GLN A 231 4.94 -4.00 7.21
CA GLN A 231 4.65 -3.27 8.43
C GLN A 231 3.15 -3.38 8.73
N THR A 232 2.83 -3.73 9.96
CA THR A 232 1.46 -3.87 10.44
C THR A 232 1.12 -2.73 11.36
N GLY A 233 -0.12 -2.26 11.31
CA GLY A 233 -0.66 -1.29 12.23
C GLY A 233 -1.24 -1.92 13.49
N ASP A 234 -2.05 -1.15 14.18
CA ASP A 234 -2.73 -1.53 15.41
C ASP A 234 -3.27 -2.93 15.36
N GLY A 235 -2.97 -3.72 16.37
CA GLY A 235 -3.43 -5.10 16.40
C GLY A 235 -2.93 -5.89 17.60
N ASP A 236 -3.42 -7.10 17.70
CA ASP A 236 -2.98 -8.01 18.75
C ASP A 236 -1.53 -8.43 18.51
N LEU A 237 -0.69 -8.29 19.54
CA LEU A 237 0.68 -8.77 19.54
C LEU A 237 0.78 -10.00 20.45
N ALA A 238 0.69 -11.17 19.86
CA ALA A 238 0.81 -12.46 20.53
C ALA A 238 1.54 -13.46 19.61
N PRO A 239 2.87 -13.39 19.49
CA PRO A 239 3.64 -14.19 18.52
C PRO A 239 3.44 -15.70 18.67
N ALA A 240 3.20 -16.20 19.89
CA ALA A 240 2.88 -17.60 20.14
C ALA A 240 1.57 -18.04 19.47
N SER A 241 0.64 -17.12 19.23
CA SER A 241 -0.63 -17.33 18.54
C SER A 241 -0.59 -16.76 17.12
N HIS A 242 0.60 -16.52 16.58
CA HIS A 242 0.81 -15.96 15.23
C HIS A 242 0.15 -14.58 15.02
N SER A 243 0.07 -13.75 16.06
CA SER A 243 -0.44 -12.38 15.99
C SER A 243 0.70 -11.37 16.10
N PHE A 244 0.78 -10.45 15.11
CA PHE A 244 1.90 -9.52 14.90
C PHE A 244 1.36 -8.11 14.59
N GLY A 245 0.53 -7.55 15.48
CA GLY A 245 0.14 -6.14 15.40
C GLY A 245 1.31 -5.21 15.73
N ASP A 246 1.31 -3.99 15.21
CA ASP A 246 2.34 -2.96 15.39
C ASP A 246 3.77 -3.49 15.24
N SER A 247 3.99 -4.24 14.19
CA SER A 247 5.24 -4.96 13.97
C SER A 247 5.78 -4.78 12.57
N ILE A 248 7.11 -4.94 12.42
CA ILE A 248 7.69 -5.33 11.13
C ILE A 248 7.79 -6.83 11.11
N VAL A 249 7.21 -7.46 10.11
CA VAL A 249 7.23 -8.90 9.95
C VAL A 249 8.06 -9.27 8.73
N LYS A 250 9.05 -10.12 8.93
CA LYS A 250 9.82 -10.76 7.87
C LYS A 250 9.15 -12.07 7.50
N LEU A 251 8.74 -12.18 6.25
CA LEU A 251 8.07 -13.34 5.69
C LEU A 251 8.97 -14.04 4.67
N ARG A 252 8.80 -15.34 4.52
CA ARG A 252 9.43 -16.14 3.49
C ARG A 252 8.38 -16.97 2.78
N PHE A 253 8.38 -16.90 1.45
CA PHE A 253 7.56 -17.78 0.62
C PHE A 253 8.30 -19.07 0.35
N GLN A 254 7.78 -20.18 0.88
CA GLN A 254 8.35 -21.52 0.70
C GLN A 254 7.23 -22.55 0.64
N ASN A 255 7.37 -23.54 -0.24
CA ASN A 255 6.42 -24.66 -0.35
C ASN A 255 4.96 -24.22 -0.51
N GLY A 256 4.72 -23.12 -1.24
CA GLY A 256 3.38 -22.60 -1.48
C GLY A 256 2.77 -21.81 -0.32
N ALA A 257 3.52 -21.51 0.73
CA ALA A 257 3.03 -20.77 1.89
C ALA A 257 3.96 -19.61 2.28
N LEU A 258 3.41 -18.59 2.91
CA LEU A 258 4.16 -17.55 3.62
C LEU A 258 4.36 -17.96 5.08
N THR A 259 5.62 -18.00 5.51
CA THR A 259 6.00 -18.27 6.90
C THR A 259 6.70 -17.08 7.52
N VAL A 260 6.47 -16.83 8.81
CA VAL A 260 7.17 -15.80 9.56
C VAL A 260 8.59 -16.25 9.84
N ALA A 261 9.57 -15.57 9.23
CA ALA A 261 10.99 -15.83 9.42
C ALA A 261 11.60 -14.96 10.53
N GLY A 262 10.89 -13.97 11.00
CA GLY A 262 11.27 -13.07 12.08
C GLY A 262 10.34 -11.89 12.17
N PHE A 263 10.37 -11.20 13.30
CA PHE A 263 9.60 -9.96 13.47
C PHE A 263 10.32 -9.03 14.45
N PHE A 264 9.92 -7.78 14.40
CA PHE A 264 10.26 -6.76 15.38
C PHE A 264 8.99 -6.04 15.79
N ALA A 265 8.75 -5.91 17.08
CA ALA A 265 7.73 -5.03 17.65
C ALA A 265 8.42 -4.02 18.59
N PRO A 266 8.00 -2.75 18.59
CA PRO A 266 8.50 -1.76 19.54
C PRO A 266 8.19 -2.17 20.98
N CYS A 267 9.02 -1.74 21.92
CA CYS A 267 8.78 -2.03 23.34
C CYS A 267 7.58 -1.25 23.91
N ASP A 268 7.17 -0.18 23.25
CA ASP A 268 6.03 0.67 23.55
C ASP A 268 4.80 0.36 22.68
N GLN A 269 4.73 -0.82 22.07
CA GLN A 269 3.66 -1.27 21.18
C GLN A 269 2.26 -1.08 21.81
N MET A 270 2.11 -1.38 23.10
CA MET A 270 0.83 -1.20 23.78
C MET A 270 0.42 0.29 23.84
N LEU A 271 1.39 1.20 24.04
CA LEU A 271 1.13 2.64 24.03
C LEU A 271 0.77 3.11 22.61
N LEU A 272 1.47 2.62 21.58
CA LEU A 272 1.16 2.94 20.19
C LEU A 272 -0.29 2.59 19.88
N ARG A 273 -0.70 1.37 20.19
CA ARG A 273 -2.08 0.90 20.01
C ARG A 273 -3.11 1.70 20.82
N GLN A 274 -2.84 2.01 22.10
CA GLN A 274 -3.79 2.72 22.95
C GLN A 274 -3.97 4.19 22.55
N CYS A 275 -2.94 4.80 21.98
CA CYS A 275 -2.94 6.20 21.57
C CYS A 275 -3.17 6.38 20.07
N ASP A 276 -3.43 5.30 19.32
CA ASP A 276 -3.64 5.34 17.87
C ASP A 276 -2.50 6.07 17.13
N LEU A 277 -1.26 5.66 17.42
CA LEU A 277 -0.06 6.35 16.91
C LEU A 277 0.47 5.77 15.59
N ASP A 278 -0.35 5.01 14.89
CA ASP A 278 -0.22 4.59 13.48
C ASP A 278 1.17 4.12 13.04
N GLN A 279 1.74 3.14 13.72
CA GLN A 279 3.01 2.57 13.27
C GLN A 279 2.94 2.03 11.84
N GLY A 280 1.78 1.56 11.40
CA GLY A 280 1.54 0.95 10.09
C GLY A 280 1.42 1.93 8.92
N SER A 281 1.56 3.24 9.12
CA SER A 281 1.27 4.26 8.10
C SER A 281 2.25 4.25 6.93
N SER A 282 3.51 3.86 7.14
CA SER A 282 4.56 3.79 6.11
C SER A 282 5.07 2.36 5.91
N GLY A 283 5.86 2.14 4.86
CA GLY A 283 6.48 0.85 4.57
C GLY A 283 7.92 0.72 5.07
N PRO A 284 8.44 -0.52 5.18
CA PRO A 284 9.81 -0.76 5.59
C PRO A 284 10.80 -0.43 4.47
N VAL A 285 11.86 0.28 4.80
CA VAL A 285 12.97 0.55 3.88
C VAL A 285 14.13 -0.38 4.21
N LEU A 286 14.59 -1.15 3.21
CA LEU A 286 15.75 -2.02 3.33
C LEU A 286 17.00 -1.29 2.83
N PHE A 287 18.05 -1.32 3.62
CA PHE A 287 19.34 -0.79 3.21
C PHE A 287 20.47 -1.75 3.57
N ARG A 288 21.54 -1.72 2.76
CA ARG A 288 22.75 -2.48 3.04
C ARG A 288 23.61 -1.66 4.00
N SER A 289 23.79 -2.15 5.22
CA SER A 289 24.73 -1.52 6.15
C SER A 289 26.16 -1.91 5.77
N VAL A 290 26.92 -0.96 5.26
CA VAL A 290 28.38 -1.08 5.10
C VAL A 290 29.02 -0.50 6.36
N CYS A 291 28.99 -1.23 7.47
CA CYS A 291 29.84 -0.92 8.60
C CYS A 291 31.13 -1.74 8.46
N GLY A 292 32.29 -1.06 8.42
CA GLY A 292 33.58 -1.68 8.31
C GLY A 292 33.79 -2.85 9.33
N TRP A 293 34.45 -3.90 8.87
CA TRP A 293 34.92 -5.03 9.64
C TRP A 293 33.87 -5.98 10.23
N ARG A 294 33.36 -6.84 9.44
CA ARG A 294 32.69 -8.13 9.68
C ARG A 294 31.21 -8.19 9.29
N ARG A 295 30.97 -9.09 8.32
CA ARG A 295 29.71 -9.68 7.85
C ARG A 295 28.66 -8.70 7.36
N GLU A 296 28.50 -8.68 6.05
CA GLU A 296 27.38 -8.09 5.35
C GLU A 296 26.05 -8.66 5.87
N GLY A 297 25.20 -7.80 6.38
CA GLY A 297 23.85 -8.14 6.79
C GLY A 297 22.87 -7.07 6.32
N TRP A 298 21.71 -7.48 5.83
CA TRP A 298 20.60 -6.57 5.55
C TRP A 298 19.99 -6.09 6.87
N LYS A 299 19.75 -4.80 6.96
CA LYS A 299 19.01 -4.18 8.06
C LYS A 299 17.78 -3.53 7.48
N ALA A 300 16.65 -3.69 8.13
CA ALA A 300 15.47 -2.89 7.85
C ALA A 300 15.51 -1.64 8.71
N LEU A 301 15.37 -0.48 8.10
CA LEU A 301 15.19 0.79 8.80
C LEU A 301 13.72 1.12 8.83
N LEU A 302 13.21 1.33 10.01
CA LEU A 302 11.84 1.74 10.25
C LEU A 302 11.77 3.25 10.34
N HIS A 303 11.02 3.89 9.47
CA HIS A 303 10.49 5.21 9.68
C HIS A 303 9.03 5.08 10.12
N ALA A 304 8.76 5.18 11.41
CA ALA A 304 7.40 5.36 11.88
C ALA A 304 7.16 6.86 12.04
N HIS A 305 6.22 7.41 11.30
CA HIS A 305 5.69 8.74 11.58
C HIS A 305 4.68 8.61 12.72
N ARG A 306 4.96 9.29 13.83
CA ARG A 306 4.00 9.44 14.92
C ARG A 306 3.14 10.67 14.63
N HIS A 307 1.88 10.64 15.00
CA HIS A 307 0.99 11.80 14.93
C HIS A 307 1.48 13.02 15.75
N ASP A 308 2.38 12.79 16.71
CA ASP A 308 3.04 13.84 17.49
C ASP A 308 4.26 14.49 16.77
N GLY A 309 4.51 14.15 15.51
CA GLY A 309 5.64 14.63 14.74
C GLY A 309 6.98 13.95 15.08
N GLY A 310 6.98 12.93 15.91
CA GLY A 310 8.18 12.16 16.25
C GLY A 310 8.53 11.16 15.15
N ILE A 311 9.83 11.00 14.87
CA ILE A 311 10.35 9.95 13.99
C ILE A 311 11.01 8.89 14.86
N SER A 312 10.51 7.65 14.80
CA SER A 312 11.15 6.50 15.44
C SER A 312 11.92 5.72 14.40
N THR A 313 13.23 5.56 14.60
CA THR A 313 14.10 4.80 13.71
C THR A 313 14.55 3.52 14.41
N TRP A 314 14.27 2.38 13.80
CA TRP A 314 14.62 1.07 14.33
C TRP A 314 15.42 0.27 13.30
N SER A 315 16.39 -0.51 13.73
CA SER A 315 17.13 -1.40 12.85
C SER A 315 16.92 -2.86 13.27
N VAL A 316 16.50 -3.69 12.33
CA VAL A 316 16.35 -5.14 12.52
C VAL A 316 17.43 -5.86 11.73
N SER A 317 18.24 -6.70 12.39
CA SER A 317 19.21 -7.51 11.69
C SER A 317 18.55 -8.74 11.05
N ALA A 318 19.05 -9.17 9.90
CA ALA A 318 18.58 -10.37 9.20
C ALA A 318 18.71 -11.67 10.03
N ALA A 319 19.42 -11.64 11.16
CA ALA A 319 19.72 -12.79 12.01
C ALA A 319 18.73 -13.03 13.16
N GLY A 320 17.63 -12.28 13.23
CA GLY A 320 16.56 -12.53 14.22
C GLY A 320 16.96 -12.38 15.70
N ARG A 321 18.09 -11.78 16.00
CA ARG A 321 18.50 -11.53 17.40
C ARG A 321 18.09 -10.12 17.79
N ARG A 322 17.45 -9.98 18.96
CA ARG A 322 17.22 -8.69 19.61
C ARG A 322 18.55 -7.97 19.78
N LEU A 323 18.69 -6.81 19.16
CA LEU A 323 19.76 -5.90 19.54
C LEU A 323 19.22 -5.02 20.69
N PRO A 324 20.01 -4.75 21.74
CA PRO A 324 19.57 -3.84 22.78
C PRO A 324 19.31 -2.48 22.15
N ALA A 325 18.14 -1.91 22.45
CA ALA A 325 17.74 -0.58 22.01
C ALA A 325 18.77 0.43 22.53
N ARG A 326 19.69 0.87 21.68
CA ARG A 326 20.40 2.12 21.96
C ARG A 326 19.40 3.23 21.73
N ARG A 327 19.06 3.97 22.76
CA ARG A 327 18.32 5.21 22.64
C ARG A 327 19.06 6.09 21.64
N ALA A 328 18.50 6.20 20.43
CA ALA A 328 18.91 7.23 19.50
C ALA A 328 18.64 8.57 20.19
N ARG A 329 19.65 9.43 20.30
CA ARG A 329 19.43 10.80 20.79
C ARG A 329 18.42 11.43 19.86
N LEU A 330 17.26 11.78 20.40
CA LEU A 330 16.29 12.62 19.74
C LEU A 330 16.99 13.94 19.38
N HIS A 331 17.26 14.20 18.13
CA HIS A 331 17.45 15.55 17.68
C HIS A 331 16.10 16.25 17.85
N ARG A 332 15.99 17.10 18.88
CA ARG A 332 14.88 18.05 18.95
C ARG A 332 14.95 18.94 17.73
N TRP A 333 13.94 18.84 16.90
CA TRP A 333 13.67 19.90 15.93
C TRP A 333 13.40 21.19 16.71
N PRO A 334 13.84 22.36 16.18
CA PRO A 334 13.45 23.63 16.76
C PRO A 334 11.93 23.65 16.94
N GLN A 335 11.47 24.04 18.11
CA GLN A 335 10.04 24.26 18.33
C GLN A 335 9.55 25.26 17.29
N PRO A 336 8.36 25.07 16.69
CA PRO A 336 7.79 26.08 15.81
C PRO A 336 7.69 27.38 16.58
N ASP A 337 8.01 28.48 15.90
CA ASP A 337 7.97 29.83 16.40
C ASP A 337 6.61 30.08 17.07
N PRO A 338 6.56 30.56 18.33
CA PRO A 338 5.32 30.84 19.03
C PRO A 338 4.40 31.82 18.30
N GLU A 339 4.92 32.60 17.36
CA GLU A 339 4.13 33.55 16.57
C GLU A 339 3.26 32.87 15.48
N MET A 340 3.47 31.58 15.19
CA MET A 340 2.61 30.81 14.28
C MET A 340 1.45 30.10 15.00
N ALA A 341 1.30 30.26 16.29
CA ALA A 341 0.23 29.66 17.10
C ALA A 341 -1.09 30.45 17.09
N GLY A 342 -1.31 31.30 16.10
CA GLY A 342 -2.50 32.17 15.96
C GLY A 342 -3.70 31.56 15.27
N PHE A 343 -3.97 30.23 15.39
CA PHE A 343 -5.23 29.61 15.01
C PHE A 343 -5.87 28.88 16.19
N ASP A 344 -6.38 29.68 17.15
CA ASP A 344 -7.34 29.20 18.15
C ASP A 344 -8.75 29.11 17.52
N GLY A 345 -8.97 28.08 16.70
CA GLY A 345 -10.31 27.59 16.39
C GLY A 345 -10.61 26.36 17.25
N PRO A 346 -11.84 26.15 17.71
CA PRO A 346 -12.18 24.99 18.52
C PRO A 346 -11.98 23.71 17.69
N HIS A 347 -10.95 22.93 18.05
CA HIS A 347 -10.75 21.59 17.50
C HIS A 347 -11.90 20.68 17.93
N PRO A 348 -12.68 20.10 17.02
CA PRO A 348 -13.85 19.28 17.35
C PRO A 348 -13.54 18.02 18.17
N TRP A 349 -12.27 17.69 18.36
CA TRP A 349 -11.82 16.45 19.01
C TRP A 349 -11.69 16.52 20.54
N ARG A 350 -11.82 17.69 21.17
CA ARG A 350 -11.73 17.81 22.64
C ARG A 350 -13.05 17.60 23.39
N ALA A 351 -14.19 17.53 22.70
CA ALA A 351 -15.50 17.52 23.35
C ALA A 351 -16.03 16.15 23.80
N ASN A 352 -15.42 15.01 23.36
CA ASN A 352 -15.99 13.68 23.62
C ASN A 352 -15.26 12.84 24.68
N ARG A 353 -14.33 13.40 25.45
CA ARG A 353 -13.61 12.61 26.46
C ARG A 353 -14.01 12.87 27.94
N LEU A 354 -15.06 13.65 28.19
CA LEU A 354 -15.49 13.97 29.57
C LEU A 354 -16.93 13.53 29.91
N ALA A 355 -17.53 12.64 29.16
CA ALA A 355 -18.85 12.11 29.51
C ALA A 355 -18.88 10.58 29.51
N ARG A 356 -18.08 9.94 30.35
CA ARG A 356 -18.36 8.60 30.91
C ARG A 356 -17.56 8.47 32.22
N SER A 357 -18.16 8.94 33.30
CA SER A 357 -17.96 8.40 34.65
C SER A 357 -18.99 7.35 34.92
#